data_f35aac670a7052bdc8c3e44313cce9a0
#
_entry.id   f35aac670a7052bdc8c3e44313cce9a0
#
_cell.length_a   1.000
_cell.length_b   1.000
_cell.length_c   1.000
_cell.angle_alpha   90.00
_cell.angle_beta   90.00
_cell.angle_gamma   90.00
#
_symmetry.space_group_name_H-M   'P 1'
#
loop_
_entity.id
_entity.type
_entity.pdbx_description
1 polymer ?
#
loop_
_entity_poly.entity_id
_entity_poly.type
_entity_poly.pdbx_seq_one_letter_code
_entity_poly.pdbx_strand_id
1 'polypeptide(L)'
;MPKPMNKEMGGKPKMSGDQMKVLGRVMKYMLKNYKFSFIIVVACILIQAVTTLAGMMFIQSLVDDYITPMLKTSSHDFSPLAKALGGLAVVYVVGIAASYAYNRIMVNIGQGTLRNIRDDLFLNMETLPIKYFDTHPHGDIMSVYTNDVDTLRQFISQSIPQLINSLATLISTLVSMIVLNIPLTILSIAMAFVMVKVTNDLASKSGAHFAAQQRDLGAVDGFIEEMLDGQKVVKVFCHEDKAIEDFVKINDKLRVSANEANKYANIMMPINANIGNLSYVLCAIVGAILAINGYAGLTLGTIVTFVSLNKNFTQPITQISQQMAFVVQATAGAGRVFDLLDQKPETDEGYVEFVNAKYNLNGELEECKERTGIWAWKHRHQADGTVDYKKMEGEVVFDGVDFGYDDSKIVLHDVKLFAKPGQKIAFVGSTGAGKTTITNLINRFYDIQDGKIRYDGINITKIKKPALRKTLGIVLQDTHLFTGTVMENIRYGNLDATDEECMAAAKLANANGFIERLPDGYNTVLTGDGSNLSQGQRQLIAIARAAVGDPPVLILDEATSSIDTRTESLVQAGMDALMQGRTTFVIAHRLSTVRNSDCIMVLEQGRIIERGTHDELIAKKGKYYQLYTGNFAEETA
;
A
#
# COMPACT_ATOMS: atom_id res chain seq x y z
N MET A 1 17.46 7.57 10.98
CA MET A 1 17.90 6.25 11.52
C MET A 1 16.72 5.65 12.28
N PRO A 2 16.16 4.52 11.88
CA PRO A 2 15.10 3.85 12.63
C PRO A 2 15.68 3.27 13.93
N LYS A 3 14.91 3.39 15.01
CA LYS A 3 15.28 2.82 16.33
C LYS A 3 15.47 1.31 16.22
N PRO A 4 16.48 0.70 16.87
CA PRO A 4 16.67 -0.73 16.86
C PRO A 4 15.49 -1.43 17.55
N MET A 5 14.84 -2.34 16.83
CA MET A 5 13.83 -3.25 17.37
C MET A 5 14.44 -4.12 18.47
N ASN A 6 13.80 -4.09 19.63
CA ASN A 6 14.21 -4.79 20.85
C ASN A 6 14.45 -6.29 20.63
N LYS A 7 15.56 -6.76 21.17
CA LYS A 7 15.89 -8.16 21.42
C LYS A 7 14.92 -8.78 22.43
N GLU A 8 13.90 -9.48 21.93
CA GLU A 8 13.23 -10.56 22.68
C GLU A 8 12.45 -11.43 21.69
N MET A 9 13.14 -12.32 20.99
CA MET A 9 12.52 -13.44 20.27
C MET A 9 13.19 -14.77 20.64
N GLY A 10 12.94 -15.17 21.87
CA GLY A 10 13.18 -16.53 22.39
C GLY A 10 11.96 -17.06 23.13
N GLY A 11 10.74 -16.76 22.65
CA GLY A 11 9.48 -17.22 23.23
C GLY A 11 8.66 -17.99 22.18
N LYS A 12 7.99 -19.07 22.61
CA LYS A 12 6.96 -19.77 21.82
C LYS A 12 6.07 -18.76 21.12
N PRO A 13 5.66 -18.95 19.85
CA PRO A 13 4.74 -18.05 19.17
C PRO A 13 3.34 -18.15 19.81
N LYS A 14 3.16 -17.50 20.96
CA LYS A 14 1.83 -17.16 21.45
C LYS A 14 1.41 -15.94 20.67
N MET A 15 0.34 -16.07 19.87
CA MET A 15 -0.29 -14.91 19.25
C MET A 15 -0.59 -13.88 20.33
N SER A 16 -0.10 -12.65 20.15
CA SER A 16 -0.39 -11.56 21.10
C SER A 16 -1.88 -11.22 21.02
N GLY A 17 -2.45 -10.67 22.08
CA GLY A 17 -3.87 -10.27 22.09
C GLY A 17 -4.21 -9.30 20.92
N ASP A 18 -3.24 -8.51 20.48
CA ASP A 18 -3.43 -7.58 19.36
C ASP A 18 -3.46 -8.30 18.00
N GLN A 19 -2.69 -9.36 17.82
CA GLN A 19 -2.77 -10.20 16.62
C GLN A 19 -4.13 -10.89 16.48
N MET A 20 -4.73 -11.33 17.59
CA MET A 20 -6.09 -11.88 17.59
C MET A 20 -7.14 -10.85 17.22
N LYS A 21 -7.00 -9.58 17.65
CA LYS A 21 -7.90 -8.49 17.28
C LYS A 21 -7.84 -8.20 15.77
N VAL A 22 -6.62 -8.19 15.20
CA VAL A 22 -6.41 -7.98 13.76
C VAL A 22 -7.08 -9.09 12.95
N LEU A 23 -6.88 -10.36 13.31
CA LEU A 23 -7.56 -11.49 12.66
C LEU A 23 -9.09 -11.41 12.80
N GLY A 24 -9.58 -11.04 13.98
CA GLY A 24 -11.01 -10.80 14.22
C GLY A 24 -11.57 -9.72 13.30
N ARG A 25 -10.79 -8.68 13.03
CA ARG A 25 -11.15 -7.60 12.10
C ARG A 25 -11.21 -8.09 10.65
N VAL A 26 -10.24 -8.89 10.19
CA VAL A 26 -10.26 -9.53 8.86
C VAL A 26 -11.51 -10.40 8.70
N MET A 27 -11.80 -11.24 9.70
CA MET A 27 -13.00 -12.10 9.69
C MET A 27 -14.28 -11.28 9.65
N LYS A 28 -14.39 -10.21 10.46
CA LYS A 28 -15.55 -9.33 10.46
C LYS A 28 -15.73 -8.64 9.09
N TYR A 29 -14.64 -8.21 8.47
CA TYR A 29 -14.65 -7.58 7.15
C TYR A 29 -15.15 -8.55 6.07
N MET A 30 -14.65 -9.77 6.04
CA MET A 30 -15.09 -10.84 5.15
C MET A 30 -16.58 -11.21 5.38
N LEU A 31 -16.98 -11.41 6.64
CA LEU A 31 -18.34 -11.82 6.98
C LEU A 31 -19.38 -10.73 6.77
N LYS A 32 -19.00 -9.45 6.73
CA LYS A 32 -19.92 -8.33 6.46
C LYS A 32 -20.65 -8.53 5.13
N ASN A 33 -19.94 -9.00 4.10
CA ASN A 33 -20.47 -9.11 2.73
C ASN A 33 -20.76 -10.56 2.31
N TYR A 34 -20.14 -11.57 2.95
CA TYR A 34 -20.17 -12.97 2.50
C TYR A 34 -20.63 -13.96 3.56
N LYS A 35 -21.39 -13.50 4.57
CA LYS A 35 -21.84 -14.35 5.71
C LYS A 35 -22.54 -15.64 5.26
N PHE A 36 -23.51 -15.56 4.36
CA PHE A 36 -24.25 -16.73 3.90
C PHE A 36 -23.36 -17.68 3.08
N SER A 37 -22.55 -17.15 2.17
CA SER A 37 -21.62 -17.95 1.38
C SER A 37 -20.62 -18.69 2.27
N PHE A 38 -20.14 -18.05 3.34
CA PHE A 38 -19.23 -18.67 4.29
C PHE A 38 -19.90 -19.80 5.11
N ILE A 39 -21.16 -19.64 5.49
CA ILE A 39 -21.93 -20.70 6.15
C ILE A 39 -22.05 -21.94 5.22
N ILE A 40 -22.32 -21.73 3.93
CA ILE A 40 -22.37 -22.83 2.93
C ILE A 40 -20.99 -23.51 2.83
N VAL A 41 -19.89 -22.74 2.82
CA VAL A 41 -18.54 -23.29 2.82
C VAL A 41 -18.31 -24.19 4.01
N VAL A 42 -18.65 -23.75 5.22
CA VAL A 42 -18.49 -24.57 6.44
C VAL A 42 -19.34 -25.84 6.35
N ALA A 43 -20.59 -25.74 5.90
CA ALA A 43 -21.44 -26.92 5.70
C ALA A 43 -20.84 -27.91 4.68
N CYS A 44 -20.34 -27.43 3.55
CA CYS A 44 -19.67 -28.27 2.55
C CYS A 44 -18.40 -28.96 3.10
N ILE A 45 -17.59 -28.24 3.89
CA ILE A 45 -16.39 -28.81 4.55
C ILE A 45 -16.80 -29.93 5.53
N LEU A 46 -17.87 -29.72 6.31
CA LEU A 46 -18.37 -30.74 7.22
C LEU A 46 -18.91 -31.99 6.47
N ILE A 47 -19.64 -31.78 5.37
CA ILE A 47 -20.08 -32.85 4.49
C ILE A 47 -18.87 -33.65 3.96
N GLN A 48 -17.85 -32.97 3.48
CA GLN A 48 -16.62 -33.63 3.01
C GLN A 48 -15.92 -34.42 4.11
N ALA A 49 -15.79 -33.87 5.32
CA ALA A 49 -15.18 -34.56 6.44
C ALA A 49 -15.97 -35.85 6.80
N VAL A 50 -17.30 -35.78 6.83
CA VAL A 50 -18.18 -36.93 7.09
C VAL A 50 -18.07 -37.98 5.98
N THR A 51 -18.06 -37.57 4.70
CA THR A 51 -17.94 -38.54 3.58
C THR A 51 -16.59 -39.25 3.57
N THR A 52 -15.51 -38.53 3.89
CA THR A 52 -14.16 -39.11 4.05
C THR A 52 -14.14 -40.13 5.17
N LEU A 53 -14.75 -39.78 6.32
CA LEU A 53 -14.85 -40.67 7.47
C LEU A 53 -15.70 -41.92 7.17
N ALA A 54 -16.86 -41.74 6.51
CA ALA A 54 -17.72 -42.85 6.11
C ALA A 54 -16.99 -43.87 5.24
N GLY A 55 -16.14 -43.40 4.30
CA GLY A 55 -15.30 -44.27 3.49
C GLY A 55 -14.29 -45.08 4.30
N MET A 56 -13.72 -44.50 5.36
CA MET A 56 -12.79 -45.24 6.26
C MET A 56 -13.53 -46.23 7.16
N MET A 57 -14.68 -45.84 7.72
CA MET A 57 -15.49 -46.73 8.56
C MET A 57 -16.06 -47.89 7.75
N PHE A 58 -16.35 -47.71 6.46
CA PHE A 58 -16.79 -48.77 5.57
C PHE A 58 -15.76 -49.89 5.44
N ILE A 59 -14.47 -49.65 5.65
CA ILE A 59 -13.43 -50.69 5.61
C ILE A 59 -13.71 -51.78 6.65
N GLN A 60 -14.23 -51.42 7.83
CA GLN A 60 -14.63 -52.41 8.85
C GLN A 60 -15.73 -53.31 8.30
N SER A 61 -16.84 -52.73 7.83
CA SER A 61 -17.93 -53.53 7.27
C SER A 61 -17.49 -54.32 6.05
N LEU A 62 -16.63 -53.76 5.20
CA LEU A 62 -16.08 -54.49 4.05
C LEU A 62 -15.37 -55.76 4.46
N VAL A 63 -14.54 -55.72 5.50
CA VAL A 63 -13.78 -56.88 5.97
C VAL A 63 -14.66 -57.83 6.78
N ASP A 64 -15.43 -57.31 7.73
CA ASP A 64 -16.16 -58.13 8.71
C ASP A 64 -17.47 -58.67 8.18
N ASP A 65 -18.26 -57.88 7.40
CA ASP A 65 -19.59 -58.23 6.96
C ASP A 65 -19.61 -58.85 5.55
N TYR A 66 -18.63 -58.57 4.70
CA TYR A 66 -18.60 -59.05 3.32
C TYR A 66 -17.44 -60.04 3.07
N ILE A 67 -16.18 -59.67 3.29
CA ILE A 67 -15.03 -60.53 2.93
C ILE A 67 -14.94 -61.77 3.83
N THR A 68 -14.96 -61.58 5.15
CA THR A 68 -14.80 -62.69 6.10
C THR A 68 -15.90 -63.76 5.99
N PRO A 69 -17.20 -63.43 5.86
CA PRO A 69 -18.26 -64.42 5.63
C PRO A 69 -18.12 -65.11 4.27
N MET A 70 -17.77 -64.38 3.20
CA MET A 70 -17.56 -65.00 1.88
C MET A 70 -16.43 -66.00 1.88
N LEU A 71 -15.34 -65.75 2.59
CA LEU A 71 -14.21 -66.71 2.76
C LEU A 71 -14.62 -67.95 3.56
N LYS A 72 -15.44 -67.79 4.61
CA LYS A 72 -15.91 -68.89 5.47
C LYS A 72 -16.91 -69.78 4.75
N THR A 73 -17.78 -69.23 3.90
CA THR A 73 -18.83 -70.00 3.18
C THR A 73 -18.42 -70.44 1.79
N SER A 74 -17.22 -70.07 1.31
CA SER A 74 -16.76 -70.25 -0.07
C SER A 74 -17.77 -69.75 -1.12
N SER A 75 -18.56 -68.72 -0.78
CA SER A 75 -19.58 -68.19 -1.65
C SER A 75 -18.94 -67.27 -2.74
N HIS A 76 -19.38 -67.43 -3.98
CA HIS A 76 -18.95 -66.66 -5.13
C HIS A 76 -19.99 -65.60 -5.53
N ASP A 77 -20.98 -65.29 -4.68
CA ASP A 77 -21.96 -64.22 -4.93
C ASP A 77 -21.42 -62.85 -4.50
N PHE A 78 -20.93 -62.07 -5.46
CA PHE A 78 -20.42 -60.73 -5.25
C PHE A 78 -21.51 -59.64 -5.29
N SER A 79 -22.78 -59.98 -5.50
CA SER A 79 -23.87 -59.01 -5.66
C SER A 79 -24.08 -58.11 -4.41
N PRO A 80 -24.03 -58.62 -3.15
CA PRO A 80 -24.13 -57.77 -1.97
C PRO A 80 -22.95 -56.79 -1.83
N LEU A 81 -21.75 -57.25 -2.15
CA LEU A 81 -20.54 -56.41 -2.12
C LEU A 81 -20.60 -55.31 -3.18
N ALA A 82 -21.03 -55.64 -4.40
CA ALA A 82 -21.17 -54.67 -5.48
C ALA A 82 -22.20 -53.56 -5.14
N LYS A 83 -23.31 -53.92 -4.50
CA LYS A 83 -24.32 -52.94 -4.02
C LYS A 83 -23.74 -52.02 -2.94
N ALA A 84 -22.99 -52.56 -1.99
CA ALA A 84 -22.35 -51.78 -0.92
C ALA A 84 -21.29 -50.80 -1.48
N LEU A 85 -20.45 -51.25 -2.42
CA LEU A 85 -19.48 -50.43 -3.12
C LEU A 85 -20.18 -49.33 -3.99
N GLY A 86 -21.30 -49.66 -4.63
CA GLY A 86 -22.13 -48.69 -5.33
C GLY A 86 -22.67 -47.59 -4.41
N GLY A 87 -23.12 -47.96 -3.20
CA GLY A 87 -23.51 -46.99 -2.16
C GLY A 87 -22.36 -46.06 -1.73
N LEU A 88 -21.19 -46.66 -1.50
CA LEU A 88 -19.99 -45.90 -1.14
C LEU A 88 -19.55 -44.93 -2.26
N ALA A 89 -19.67 -45.36 -3.52
CA ALA A 89 -19.37 -44.49 -4.67
C ALA A 89 -20.25 -43.24 -4.68
N VAL A 90 -21.55 -43.38 -4.37
CA VAL A 90 -22.48 -42.23 -4.25
C VAL A 90 -22.02 -41.28 -3.12
N VAL A 91 -21.62 -41.80 -1.97
CA VAL A 91 -21.08 -41.01 -0.85
C VAL A 91 -19.84 -40.22 -1.28
N TYR A 92 -18.92 -40.82 -2.01
CA TYR A 92 -17.73 -40.14 -2.52
C TYR A 92 -18.09 -39.04 -3.58
N VAL A 93 -19.05 -39.30 -4.45
CA VAL A 93 -19.53 -38.29 -5.41
C VAL A 93 -20.07 -37.07 -4.67
N VAL A 94 -20.86 -37.25 -3.60
CA VAL A 94 -21.32 -36.17 -2.75
C VAL A 94 -20.16 -35.41 -2.11
N GLY A 95 -19.15 -36.11 -1.60
CA GLY A 95 -17.94 -35.53 -1.02
C GLY A 95 -17.14 -34.69 -2.04
N ILE A 96 -16.97 -35.19 -3.27
CA ILE A 96 -16.30 -34.47 -4.36
C ILE A 96 -17.10 -33.23 -4.75
N ALA A 97 -18.42 -33.32 -4.87
CA ALA A 97 -19.28 -32.18 -5.18
C ALA A 97 -19.19 -31.10 -4.08
N ALA A 98 -19.22 -31.51 -2.80
CA ALA A 98 -19.06 -30.60 -1.67
C ALA A 98 -17.66 -29.93 -1.67
N SER A 99 -16.60 -30.71 -1.96
CA SER A 99 -15.24 -30.19 -2.07
C SER A 99 -15.11 -29.16 -3.19
N TYR A 100 -15.65 -29.44 -4.36
CA TYR A 100 -15.68 -28.50 -5.49
C TYR A 100 -16.45 -27.23 -5.13
N ALA A 101 -17.62 -27.37 -4.51
CA ALA A 101 -18.48 -26.25 -4.15
C ALA A 101 -17.79 -25.30 -3.17
N TYR A 102 -17.22 -25.83 -2.05
CA TYR A 102 -16.59 -24.93 -1.08
C TYR A 102 -15.35 -24.23 -1.65
N ASN A 103 -14.52 -24.93 -2.44
CA ASN A 103 -13.38 -24.31 -3.08
C ASN A 103 -13.81 -23.18 -4.03
N ARG A 104 -14.82 -23.43 -4.87
CA ARG A 104 -15.34 -22.42 -5.80
C ARG A 104 -15.93 -21.20 -5.09
N ILE A 105 -16.66 -21.44 -4.01
CA ILE A 105 -17.25 -20.34 -3.22
C ILE A 105 -16.14 -19.56 -2.50
N MET A 106 -15.12 -20.24 -1.94
CA MET A 106 -14.01 -19.55 -1.26
C MET A 106 -13.18 -18.66 -2.19
N VAL A 107 -13.00 -19.06 -3.45
CA VAL A 107 -12.36 -18.19 -4.43
C VAL A 107 -13.16 -16.90 -4.61
N ASN A 108 -14.50 -16.99 -4.74
CA ASN A 108 -15.36 -15.81 -4.88
C ASN A 108 -15.32 -14.92 -3.61
N ILE A 109 -15.37 -15.53 -2.41
CA ILE A 109 -15.26 -14.80 -1.14
C ILE A 109 -13.91 -14.09 -1.06
N GLY A 110 -12.81 -14.81 -1.35
CA GLY A 110 -11.46 -14.26 -1.29
C GLY A 110 -11.28 -13.09 -2.24
N GLN A 111 -11.54 -13.29 -3.53
CA GLN A 111 -11.35 -12.24 -4.54
C GLN A 111 -12.27 -11.04 -4.32
N GLY A 112 -13.53 -11.28 -3.93
CA GLY A 112 -14.46 -10.19 -3.64
C GLY A 112 -14.08 -9.39 -2.39
N THR A 113 -13.59 -10.06 -1.34
CA THR A 113 -13.08 -9.37 -0.13
C THR A 113 -11.86 -8.52 -0.46
N LEU A 114 -10.93 -9.03 -1.27
CA LEU A 114 -9.74 -8.29 -1.67
C LEU A 114 -10.05 -7.09 -2.56
N ARG A 115 -11.03 -7.23 -3.48
CA ARG A 115 -11.53 -6.11 -4.25
C ARG A 115 -12.00 -4.99 -3.32
N ASN A 116 -12.87 -5.31 -2.36
CA ASN A 116 -13.39 -4.32 -1.44
C ASN A 116 -12.27 -3.68 -0.59
N ILE A 117 -11.27 -4.46 -0.14
CA ILE A 117 -10.12 -3.93 0.60
C ILE A 117 -9.33 -2.94 -0.27
N ARG A 118 -9.06 -3.27 -1.56
CA ARG A 118 -8.35 -2.37 -2.46
C ARG A 118 -9.14 -1.11 -2.76
N ASP A 119 -10.46 -1.24 -2.98
CA ASP A 119 -11.35 -0.10 -3.20
C ASP A 119 -11.34 0.83 -1.97
N ASP A 120 -11.50 0.28 -0.76
CA ASP A 120 -11.48 1.07 0.48
C ASP A 120 -10.11 1.68 0.75
N LEU A 121 -9.01 0.96 0.49
CA LEU A 121 -7.64 1.49 0.60
C LEU A 121 -7.42 2.68 -0.33
N PHE A 122 -7.84 2.56 -1.59
CA PHE A 122 -7.67 3.62 -2.57
C PHE A 122 -8.51 4.84 -2.22
N LEU A 123 -9.78 4.64 -1.87
CA LEU A 123 -10.65 5.72 -1.42
C LEU A 123 -10.09 6.45 -0.19
N ASN A 124 -9.55 5.71 0.79
CA ASN A 124 -8.93 6.33 1.96
C ASN A 124 -7.66 7.09 1.58
N MET A 125 -6.80 6.50 0.74
CA MET A 125 -5.54 7.12 0.29
C MET A 125 -5.78 8.49 -0.36
N GLU A 126 -6.81 8.63 -1.21
CA GLU A 126 -7.17 9.90 -1.85
C GLU A 126 -7.62 10.98 -0.85
N THR A 127 -8.00 10.60 0.36
CA THR A 127 -8.40 11.55 1.41
C THR A 127 -7.28 11.94 2.36
N LEU A 128 -6.10 11.31 2.26
CA LEU A 128 -5.00 11.54 3.21
C LEU A 128 -4.32 12.90 2.97
N PRO A 129 -3.81 13.53 4.05
CA PRO A 129 -3.03 14.76 3.92
C PRO A 129 -1.67 14.49 3.25
N ILE A 130 -1.13 15.47 2.53
CA ILE A 130 0.20 15.40 1.90
C ILE A 130 1.28 14.98 2.87
N LYS A 131 1.19 15.42 4.14
CA LYS A 131 2.10 15.00 5.23
C LYS A 131 2.29 13.49 5.30
N TYR A 132 1.25 12.70 5.01
CA TYR A 132 1.35 11.24 5.02
C TYR A 132 2.33 10.75 3.95
N PHE A 133 2.21 11.27 2.72
CA PHE A 133 3.05 10.89 1.58
C PHE A 133 4.50 11.39 1.73
N ASP A 134 4.69 12.56 2.34
CA ASP A 134 6.03 13.10 2.61
C ASP A 134 6.79 12.33 3.71
N THR A 135 6.06 11.64 4.60
CA THR A 135 6.65 10.90 5.73
C THR A 135 6.74 9.39 5.52
N HIS A 136 6.09 8.86 4.48
CA HIS A 136 6.08 7.43 4.16
C HIS A 136 6.62 7.20 2.74
N PRO A 137 7.62 6.33 2.57
CA PRO A 137 8.11 5.98 1.23
C PRO A 137 7.00 5.39 0.35
N HIS A 138 6.93 5.81 -0.91
CA HIS A 138 5.94 5.29 -1.85
C HIS A 138 6.02 3.77 -2.01
N GLY A 139 7.22 3.20 -1.94
CA GLY A 139 7.43 1.75 -2.00
C GLY A 139 6.77 1.00 -0.85
N ASP A 140 6.76 1.56 0.37
CA ASP A 140 6.09 0.96 1.52
C ASP A 140 4.57 0.96 1.33
N ILE A 141 4.00 2.07 0.83
CA ILE A 141 2.57 2.17 0.52
C ILE A 141 2.21 1.16 -0.57
N MET A 142 2.99 1.07 -1.66
CA MET A 142 2.79 0.08 -2.74
C MET A 142 2.88 -1.36 -2.23
N SER A 143 3.78 -1.65 -1.30
CA SER A 143 3.90 -2.98 -0.68
C SER A 143 2.62 -3.40 0.04
N VAL A 144 1.89 -2.46 0.65
CA VAL A 144 0.57 -2.74 1.26
C VAL A 144 -0.43 -3.20 0.19
N TYR A 145 -0.50 -2.50 -0.96
CA TYR A 145 -1.43 -2.85 -2.06
C TYR A 145 -1.10 -4.17 -2.75
N THR A 146 0.18 -4.51 -2.85
CA THR A 146 0.66 -5.69 -3.57
C THR A 146 0.88 -6.88 -2.63
N ASN A 147 1.90 -6.81 -1.78
CA ASN A 147 2.36 -7.95 -0.97
C ASN A 147 1.42 -8.27 0.19
N ASP A 148 0.96 -7.25 0.94
CA ASP A 148 0.13 -7.47 2.11
C ASP A 148 -1.28 -7.92 1.74
N VAL A 149 -1.85 -7.30 0.70
CA VAL A 149 -3.16 -7.71 0.16
C VAL A 149 -3.08 -9.13 -0.42
N ASP A 150 -1.97 -9.54 -1.09
CA ASP A 150 -1.82 -10.91 -1.59
C ASP A 150 -1.66 -11.93 -0.46
N THR A 151 -0.95 -11.56 0.61
CA THR A 151 -0.86 -12.39 1.83
C THR A 151 -2.25 -12.60 2.46
N LEU A 152 -3.10 -11.57 2.49
CA LEU A 152 -4.50 -11.70 2.91
C LEU A 152 -5.30 -12.61 1.98
N ARG A 153 -5.04 -12.60 0.67
CA ARG A 153 -5.65 -13.52 -0.28
C ARG A 153 -5.37 -14.98 0.08
N GLN A 154 -4.10 -15.32 0.33
CA GLN A 154 -3.70 -16.67 0.72
C GLN A 154 -4.37 -17.07 2.02
N PHE A 155 -4.40 -16.17 3.00
CA PHE A 155 -5.04 -16.44 4.29
C PHE A 155 -6.54 -16.70 4.12
N ILE A 156 -7.28 -15.84 3.46
CA ILE A 156 -8.73 -15.96 3.30
C ILE A 156 -9.09 -17.16 2.42
N SER A 157 -8.45 -17.29 1.24
CA SER A 157 -8.85 -18.30 0.25
C SER A 157 -8.32 -19.70 0.53
N GLN A 158 -7.21 -19.84 1.25
CA GLN A 158 -6.54 -21.13 1.47
C GLN A 158 -6.43 -21.48 2.96
N SER A 159 -5.88 -20.58 3.80
CA SER A 159 -5.59 -20.94 5.19
C SER A 159 -6.85 -21.13 6.03
N ILE A 160 -7.85 -20.27 5.90
CA ILE A 160 -9.12 -20.40 6.65
C ILE A 160 -9.82 -21.73 6.33
N PRO A 161 -10.15 -22.06 5.06
CA PRO A 161 -10.83 -23.33 4.77
C PRO A 161 -9.97 -24.53 5.14
N GLN A 162 -8.65 -24.48 4.96
CA GLN A 162 -7.76 -25.58 5.34
C GLN A 162 -7.74 -25.81 6.86
N LEU A 163 -7.72 -24.75 7.67
CA LEU A 163 -7.81 -24.86 9.13
C LEU A 163 -9.14 -25.45 9.57
N ILE A 164 -10.26 -25.01 8.98
CA ILE A 164 -11.59 -25.54 9.29
C ILE A 164 -11.67 -27.01 8.90
N ASN A 165 -11.19 -27.38 7.71
CA ASN A 165 -11.17 -28.77 7.23
C ASN A 165 -10.29 -29.67 8.11
N SER A 166 -9.09 -29.21 8.46
CA SER A 166 -8.18 -29.95 9.33
C SER A 166 -8.77 -30.18 10.72
N LEU A 167 -9.43 -29.14 11.28
CA LEU A 167 -10.10 -29.24 12.58
C LEU A 167 -11.30 -30.21 12.53
N ALA A 168 -12.14 -30.09 11.48
CA ALA A 168 -13.28 -30.99 11.28
C ALA A 168 -12.83 -32.45 11.13
N THR A 169 -11.78 -32.72 10.34
CA THR A 169 -11.19 -34.03 10.15
C THR A 169 -10.59 -34.58 11.46
N LEU A 170 -9.84 -33.75 12.19
CA LEU A 170 -9.24 -34.15 13.46
C LEU A 170 -10.30 -34.57 14.49
N ILE A 171 -11.34 -33.73 14.65
CA ILE A 171 -12.44 -34.01 15.63
C ILE A 171 -13.21 -35.25 15.20
N SER A 172 -13.64 -35.36 13.94
CA SER A 172 -14.43 -36.48 13.46
C SER A 172 -13.66 -37.79 13.53
N THR A 173 -12.36 -37.78 13.17
CA THR A 173 -11.49 -38.96 13.28
C THR A 173 -11.29 -39.38 14.75
N LEU A 174 -11.03 -38.43 15.65
CA LEU A 174 -10.86 -38.70 17.07
C LEU A 174 -12.10 -39.33 17.70
N VAL A 175 -13.29 -38.76 17.40
CA VAL A 175 -14.57 -39.31 17.88
C VAL A 175 -14.74 -40.74 17.39
N SER A 176 -14.46 -41.03 16.12
CA SER A 176 -14.55 -42.38 15.56
C SER A 176 -13.56 -43.38 16.19
N MET A 177 -12.33 -42.93 16.45
CA MET A 177 -11.32 -43.74 17.13
C MET A 177 -11.75 -44.13 18.57
N ILE A 178 -12.36 -43.17 19.31
CA ILE A 178 -12.89 -43.41 20.67
C ILE A 178 -14.03 -44.45 20.61
N VAL A 179 -14.94 -44.30 19.65
CA VAL A 179 -16.06 -45.24 19.49
C VAL A 179 -15.58 -46.66 19.13
N LEU A 180 -14.55 -46.75 18.28
CA LEU A 180 -14.01 -48.06 17.86
C LEU A 180 -13.23 -48.75 18.96
N ASN A 181 -12.26 -48.07 19.58
CA ASN A 181 -11.43 -48.67 20.62
C ASN A 181 -10.68 -47.66 21.46
N ILE A 182 -10.99 -47.53 22.75
CA ILE A 182 -10.40 -46.57 23.67
C ILE A 182 -8.90 -46.82 23.93
N PRO A 183 -8.42 -48.06 24.23
CA PRO A 183 -7.00 -48.33 24.44
C PRO A 183 -6.11 -47.90 23.27
N LEU A 184 -6.49 -48.23 22.04
CA LEU A 184 -5.75 -47.85 20.84
C LEU A 184 -5.79 -46.33 20.61
N THR A 185 -6.90 -45.66 20.96
CA THR A 185 -7.03 -44.21 20.89
C THR A 185 -6.06 -43.52 21.85
N ILE A 186 -5.91 -44.00 23.08
CA ILE A 186 -4.95 -43.46 24.05
C ILE A 186 -3.52 -43.56 23.50
N LEU A 187 -3.16 -44.72 22.89
CA LEU A 187 -1.85 -44.90 22.25
C LEU A 187 -1.63 -43.87 21.13
N SER A 188 -2.63 -43.67 20.25
CA SER A 188 -2.56 -42.71 19.16
C SER A 188 -2.42 -41.28 19.65
N ILE A 189 -3.14 -40.89 20.71
CA ILE A 189 -3.01 -39.55 21.34
C ILE A 189 -1.61 -39.37 21.95
N ALA A 190 -1.04 -40.37 22.60
CA ALA A 190 0.31 -40.31 23.14
C ALA A 190 1.35 -40.09 22.02
N MET A 191 1.20 -40.81 20.89
CA MET A 191 2.08 -40.61 19.71
C MET A 191 1.88 -39.26 19.06
N ALA A 192 0.65 -38.72 18.99
CA ALA A 192 0.37 -37.37 18.51
C ALA A 192 1.03 -36.31 19.41
N PHE A 193 1.03 -36.52 20.72
CA PHE A 193 1.72 -35.61 21.66
C PHE A 193 3.24 -35.60 21.42
N VAL A 194 3.86 -36.76 21.20
CA VAL A 194 5.28 -36.88 20.82
C VAL A 194 5.53 -36.11 19.51
N MET A 195 4.68 -36.31 18.50
CA MET A 195 4.77 -35.61 17.20
C MET A 195 4.69 -34.10 17.36
N VAL A 196 3.72 -33.60 18.11
CA VAL A 196 3.57 -32.13 18.35
C VAL A 196 4.78 -31.58 19.08
N LYS A 197 5.32 -32.27 20.07
CA LYS A 197 6.52 -31.85 20.79
C LYS A 197 7.73 -31.75 19.88
N VAL A 198 7.99 -32.79 19.09
CA VAL A 198 9.11 -32.82 18.13
C VAL A 198 8.95 -31.72 17.06
N THR A 199 7.74 -31.56 16.52
CA THR A 199 7.44 -30.51 15.54
C THR A 199 7.70 -29.12 16.10
N ASN A 200 7.26 -28.85 17.34
CA ASN A 200 7.49 -27.53 17.99
C ASN A 200 8.98 -27.28 18.24
N ASP A 201 9.75 -28.28 18.66
CA ASP A 201 11.19 -28.14 18.89
C ASP A 201 11.94 -27.85 17.57
N LEU A 202 11.59 -28.52 16.48
CA LEU A 202 12.16 -28.30 15.15
C LEU A 202 11.74 -26.94 14.58
N ALA A 203 10.46 -26.57 14.70
CA ALA A 203 9.93 -25.31 14.22
C ALA A 203 10.58 -24.11 14.94
N SER A 204 10.81 -24.23 16.26
CA SER A 204 11.49 -23.18 17.04
C SER A 204 12.93 -22.95 16.57
N LYS A 205 13.68 -24.04 16.30
CA LYS A 205 15.05 -23.96 15.75
C LYS A 205 15.05 -23.39 14.35
N SER A 206 14.15 -23.86 13.49
CA SER A 206 13.99 -23.38 12.11
C SER A 206 13.68 -21.89 12.09
N GLY A 207 12.76 -21.39 12.92
CA GLY A 207 12.34 -20.00 12.96
C GLY A 207 13.47 -19.02 13.25
N ALA A 208 14.40 -19.37 14.16
CA ALA A 208 15.55 -18.54 14.45
C ALA A 208 16.50 -18.39 13.24
N HIS A 209 16.72 -19.48 12.51
CA HIS A 209 17.57 -19.48 11.31
C HIS A 209 16.88 -18.82 10.12
N PHE A 210 15.55 -18.95 9.97
CA PHE A 210 14.79 -18.21 8.95
C PHE A 210 14.87 -16.68 9.15
N ALA A 211 14.84 -16.21 10.40
CA ALA A 211 15.03 -14.77 10.67
C ALA A 211 16.44 -14.29 10.27
N ALA A 212 17.47 -15.13 10.46
CA ALA A 212 18.83 -14.84 10.00
C ALA A 212 18.91 -14.83 8.46
N GLN A 213 18.33 -15.84 7.80
CA GLN A 213 18.24 -15.93 6.35
C GLN A 213 17.56 -14.68 5.75
N GLN A 214 16.43 -14.25 6.31
CA GLN A 214 15.70 -13.10 5.80
C GLN A 214 16.49 -11.81 5.91
N ARG A 215 17.22 -11.63 7.01
CA ARG A 215 18.14 -10.48 7.17
C ARG A 215 19.29 -10.50 6.17
N ASP A 216 19.90 -11.67 5.95
CA ASP A 216 21.02 -11.81 5.03
C ASP A 216 20.55 -11.71 3.56
N LEU A 217 19.30 -12.14 3.24
CA LEU A 217 18.65 -11.89 1.94
C LEU A 217 18.46 -10.39 1.71
N GLY A 218 17.93 -9.66 2.69
CA GLY A 218 17.80 -8.20 2.57
C GLY A 218 19.15 -7.48 2.37
N ALA A 219 20.26 -8.02 2.89
CA ALA A 219 21.58 -7.48 2.62
C ALA A 219 22.05 -7.75 1.18
N VAL A 220 21.71 -8.92 0.60
CA VAL A 220 21.98 -9.23 -0.82
C VAL A 220 21.13 -8.33 -1.72
N ASP A 221 19.84 -8.19 -1.44
CA ASP A 221 18.93 -7.36 -2.23
C ASP A 221 19.38 -5.89 -2.23
N GLY A 222 19.70 -5.34 -1.05
CA GLY A 222 20.19 -3.95 -0.94
C GLY A 222 21.53 -3.73 -1.66
N PHE A 223 22.44 -4.71 -1.65
CA PHE A 223 23.68 -4.62 -2.42
C PHE A 223 23.42 -4.65 -3.94
N ILE A 224 22.50 -5.51 -4.40
CA ILE A 224 22.11 -5.56 -5.82
C ILE A 224 21.51 -4.23 -6.26
N GLU A 225 20.59 -3.65 -5.47
CA GLU A 225 19.98 -2.35 -5.74
C GLU A 225 21.03 -1.25 -5.85
N GLU A 226 21.95 -1.17 -4.88
CA GLU A 226 23.06 -0.21 -4.89
C GLU A 226 23.95 -0.35 -6.15
N MET A 227 24.28 -1.59 -6.53
CA MET A 227 25.11 -1.85 -7.73
C MET A 227 24.36 -1.54 -9.02
N LEU A 228 23.04 -1.77 -9.10
CA LEU A 228 22.22 -1.42 -10.26
C LEU A 228 22.14 0.09 -10.45
N ASP A 229 21.87 0.83 -9.38
CA ASP A 229 21.82 2.30 -9.41
C ASP A 229 23.20 2.90 -9.73
N GLY A 230 24.25 2.34 -9.13
CA GLY A 230 25.63 2.74 -9.32
C GLY A 230 26.32 2.14 -10.54
N GLN A 231 25.66 1.38 -11.42
CA GLN A 231 26.29 0.59 -12.49
C GLN A 231 27.18 1.42 -13.42
N LYS A 232 26.78 2.66 -13.74
CA LYS A 232 27.60 3.58 -14.55
C LYS A 232 28.92 3.94 -13.85
N VAL A 233 28.88 4.11 -12.54
CA VAL A 233 30.06 4.44 -11.72
C VAL A 233 31.01 3.23 -11.67
N VAL A 234 30.46 2.03 -11.39
CA VAL A 234 31.23 0.79 -11.40
C VAL A 234 31.96 0.61 -12.72
N LYS A 235 31.27 0.84 -13.85
CA LYS A 235 31.86 0.71 -15.21
C LYS A 235 32.93 1.74 -15.50
N VAL A 236 32.70 3.02 -15.16
CA VAL A 236 33.66 4.10 -15.45
C VAL A 236 34.95 3.92 -14.67
N PHE A 237 34.86 3.41 -13.44
CA PHE A 237 36.05 3.17 -12.58
C PHE A 237 36.62 1.76 -12.72
N CYS A 238 36.03 0.88 -13.57
CA CYS A 238 36.47 -0.50 -13.78
C CYS A 238 36.55 -1.31 -12.47
N HIS A 239 35.53 -1.17 -11.60
CA HIS A 239 35.50 -1.82 -10.29
C HIS A 239 34.63 -3.09 -10.27
N GLU A 240 34.35 -3.73 -11.43
CA GLU A 240 33.52 -4.92 -11.55
C GLU A 240 34.04 -6.08 -10.71
N ASP A 241 35.36 -6.35 -10.77
CA ASP A 241 35.95 -7.47 -10.04
C ASP A 241 35.78 -7.29 -8.52
N LYS A 242 35.93 -6.04 -8.03
CA LYS A 242 35.71 -5.71 -6.63
C LYS A 242 34.24 -5.88 -6.21
N ALA A 243 33.32 -5.41 -7.03
CA ALA A 243 31.87 -5.58 -6.81
C ALA A 243 31.47 -7.06 -6.76
N ILE A 244 32.04 -7.88 -7.66
CA ILE A 244 31.83 -9.34 -7.69
C ILE A 244 32.38 -9.98 -6.41
N GLU A 245 33.60 -9.63 -5.98
CA GLU A 245 34.22 -10.16 -4.75
C GLU A 245 33.33 -9.86 -3.52
N ASP A 246 32.83 -8.64 -3.40
CA ASP A 246 32.02 -8.22 -2.26
C ASP A 246 30.63 -8.87 -2.32
N PHE A 247 30.00 -9.00 -3.50
CA PHE A 247 28.77 -9.76 -3.70
C PHE A 247 28.91 -11.23 -3.27
N VAL A 248 29.99 -11.88 -3.69
CA VAL A 248 30.24 -13.30 -3.33
C VAL A 248 30.31 -13.47 -1.81
N LYS A 249 30.95 -12.56 -1.07
CA LYS A 249 31.02 -12.62 0.41
C LYS A 249 29.63 -12.52 1.04
N ILE A 250 28.80 -11.59 0.58
CA ILE A 250 27.45 -11.37 1.10
C ILE A 250 26.56 -12.57 0.75
N ASN A 251 26.63 -13.05 -0.50
CA ASN A 251 25.86 -14.20 -0.97
C ASN A 251 26.29 -15.52 -0.30
N ASP A 252 27.58 -15.69 0.01
CA ASP A 252 28.03 -16.88 0.77
C ASP A 252 27.48 -16.89 2.20
N LYS A 253 27.39 -15.72 2.84
CA LYS A 253 26.73 -15.58 4.14
C LYS A 253 25.25 -15.96 4.08
N LEU A 254 24.52 -15.49 3.05
CA LEU A 254 23.14 -15.90 2.79
C LEU A 254 23.04 -17.42 2.58
N ARG A 255 23.97 -18.02 1.79
CA ARG A 255 24.02 -19.46 1.57
C ARG A 255 24.11 -20.24 2.89
N VAL A 256 24.98 -19.80 3.82
CA VAL A 256 25.13 -20.44 5.12
C VAL A 256 23.85 -20.34 5.95
N SER A 257 23.29 -19.14 6.06
CA SER A 257 22.04 -18.90 6.81
C SER A 257 20.86 -19.67 6.21
N ALA A 258 20.73 -19.70 4.87
CA ALA A 258 19.69 -20.43 4.16
C ALA A 258 19.84 -21.96 4.35
N ASN A 259 21.06 -22.49 4.32
CA ASN A 259 21.33 -23.90 4.54
C ASN A 259 20.89 -24.34 5.96
N GLU A 260 21.24 -23.58 6.99
CA GLU A 260 20.84 -23.88 8.36
C GLU A 260 19.32 -23.76 8.56
N ALA A 261 18.67 -22.74 7.97
CA ALA A 261 17.22 -22.60 8.02
C ALA A 261 16.49 -23.78 7.36
N ASN A 262 16.89 -24.14 6.14
CA ASN A 262 16.26 -25.19 5.36
C ASN A 262 16.56 -26.60 5.91
N LYS A 263 17.70 -26.81 6.56
CA LYS A 263 18.04 -28.08 7.21
C LYS A 263 16.99 -28.53 8.21
N TYR A 264 16.54 -27.63 9.10
CA TYR A 264 15.50 -27.96 10.07
C TYR A 264 14.10 -28.00 9.45
N ALA A 265 13.81 -27.13 8.48
CA ALA A 265 12.52 -27.09 7.79
C ALA A 265 12.27 -28.37 6.97
N ASN A 266 13.24 -28.80 6.18
CA ASN A 266 13.11 -29.96 5.28
C ASN A 266 13.10 -31.30 6.02
N ILE A 267 13.73 -31.39 7.20
CA ILE A 267 13.73 -32.58 8.03
C ILE A 267 12.38 -32.79 8.78
N MET A 268 11.62 -31.70 8.99
CA MET A 268 10.38 -31.78 9.78
C MET A 268 9.32 -32.69 9.14
N MET A 269 9.16 -32.64 7.80
CA MET A 269 8.17 -33.47 7.11
C MET A 269 8.50 -34.97 7.14
N PRO A 270 9.73 -35.42 6.84
CA PRO A 270 10.12 -36.82 7.00
C PRO A 270 10.03 -37.35 8.44
N ILE A 271 10.41 -36.54 9.43
CA ILE A 271 10.31 -36.95 10.84
C ILE A 271 8.85 -37.15 11.23
N ASN A 272 7.96 -36.23 10.90
CA ASN A 272 6.53 -36.36 11.19
C ASN A 272 5.91 -37.56 10.48
N ALA A 273 6.27 -37.80 9.22
CA ALA A 273 5.83 -38.98 8.49
C ALA A 273 6.28 -40.29 9.17
N ASN A 274 7.53 -40.38 9.63
CA ASN A 274 8.06 -41.55 10.31
C ASN A 274 7.46 -41.76 11.72
N ILE A 275 7.19 -40.66 12.47
CA ILE A 275 6.45 -40.77 13.74
C ILE A 275 5.03 -41.28 13.47
N GLY A 276 4.37 -40.81 12.40
CA GLY A 276 3.07 -41.32 11.97
C GLY A 276 3.11 -42.82 11.59
N ASN A 277 4.14 -43.23 10.85
CA ASN A 277 4.34 -44.65 10.49
C ASN A 277 4.65 -45.52 11.72
N LEU A 278 5.45 -45.01 12.67
CA LEU A 278 5.69 -45.71 13.93
C LEU A 278 4.40 -45.85 14.74
N SER A 279 3.57 -44.82 14.83
CA SER A 279 2.25 -44.87 15.44
C SER A 279 1.37 -45.94 14.78
N TYR A 280 1.37 -45.96 13.43
CA TYR A 280 0.65 -47.00 12.66
C TYR A 280 1.07 -48.41 13.04
N VAL A 281 2.39 -48.69 13.06
CA VAL A 281 2.93 -50.01 13.39
C VAL A 281 2.62 -50.39 14.84
N LEU A 282 2.78 -49.46 15.77
CA LEU A 282 2.44 -49.73 17.19
C LEU A 282 0.96 -50.00 17.38
N CYS A 283 0.06 -49.27 16.73
CA CYS A 283 -1.37 -49.52 16.76
C CYS A 283 -1.73 -50.90 16.15
N ALA A 284 -1.06 -51.29 15.06
CA ALA A 284 -1.28 -52.60 14.44
C ALA A 284 -0.83 -53.75 15.37
N ILE A 285 0.37 -53.65 15.98
CA ILE A 285 0.89 -54.67 16.92
C ILE A 285 0.01 -54.78 18.17
N VAL A 286 -0.27 -53.64 18.83
CA VAL A 286 -1.09 -53.60 20.04
C VAL A 286 -2.52 -54.06 19.73
N GLY A 287 -3.09 -53.67 18.61
CA GLY A 287 -4.40 -54.09 18.14
C GLY A 287 -4.47 -55.60 17.89
N ALA A 288 -3.44 -56.16 17.25
CA ALA A 288 -3.35 -57.63 17.05
C ALA A 288 -3.25 -58.40 18.40
N ILE A 289 -2.41 -57.91 19.32
CA ILE A 289 -2.27 -58.53 20.66
C ILE A 289 -3.62 -58.48 21.41
N LEU A 290 -4.32 -57.35 21.39
CA LEU A 290 -5.62 -57.23 22.06
C LEU A 290 -6.68 -58.10 21.41
N ALA A 291 -6.68 -58.26 20.08
CA ALA A 291 -7.60 -59.14 19.37
C ALA A 291 -7.35 -60.64 19.66
N ILE A 292 -6.09 -61.06 19.65
CA ILE A 292 -5.71 -62.46 19.97
C ILE A 292 -6.09 -62.84 21.41
N ASN A 293 -5.95 -61.91 22.36
CA ASN A 293 -6.33 -62.11 23.75
C ASN A 293 -7.85 -61.96 24.03
N GLY A 294 -8.66 -61.71 22.97
CA GLY A 294 -10.12 -61.52 23.10
C GLY A 294 -10.54 -60.26 23.82
N TYR A 295 -9.65 -59.26 23.92
CA TYR A 295 -9.94 -58.01 24.61
C TYR A 295 -10.80 -57.09 23.74
N ALA A 296 -11.89 -56.56 24.31
CA ALA A 296 -12.74 -55.53 23.72
C ALA A 296 -13.43 -55.89 22.37
N GLY A 297 -13.62 -57.20 22.03
CA GLY A 297 -14.35 -57.59 20.81
C GLY A 297 -13.72 -57.11 19.49
N LEU A 298 -12.40 -56.89 19.46
CA LEU A 298 -11.68 -56.41 18.29
C LEU A 298 -11.69 -57.44 17.16
N THR A 299 -12.27 -57.05 16.02
CA THR A 299 -12.25 -57.82 14.77
C THR A 299 -11.07 -57.41 13.89
N LEU A 300 -10.78 -58.19 12.86
CA LEU A 300 -9.76 -57.85 11.87
C LEU A 300 -10.13 -56.52 11.15
N GLY A 301 -11.42 -56.38 10.80
CA GLY A 301 -11.93 -55.15 10.18
C GLY A 301 -11.77 -53.91 11.07
N THR A 302 -12.02 -54.07 12.39
CA THR A 302 -11.80 -52.97 13.35
C THR A 302 -10.35 -52.54 13.40
N ILE A 303 -9.37 -53.48 13.40
CA ILE A 303 -7.94 -53.15 13.43
C ILE A 303 -7.54 -52.38 12.15
N VAL A 304 -7.93 -52.88 10.97
CA VAL A 304 -7.60 -52.28 9.68
C VAL A 304 -8.17 -50.87 9.59
N THR A 305 -9.42 -50.70 10.03
CA THR A 305 -10.08 -49.39 10.07
C THR A 305 -9.40 -48.44 11.05
N PHE A 306 -9.09 -48.89 12.27
CA PHE A 306 -8.42 -48.07 13.27
C PHE A 306 -7.05 -47.56 12.80
N VAL A 307 -6.26 -48.45 12.21
CA VAL A 307 -4.94 -48.10 11.68
C VAL A 307 -5.05 -47.12 10.52
N SER A 308 -6.07 -47.20 9.67
CA SER A 308 -6.38 -46.20 8.63
C SER A 308 -6.80 -44.86 9.22
N LEU A 309 -7.63 -44.85 10.26
CA LEU A 309 -8.01 -43.67 11.00
C LEU A 309 -6.81 -43.01 11.69
N ASN A 310 -5.90 -43.80 12.29
CA ASN A 310 -4.70 -43.27 12.94
C ASN A 310 -3.80 -42.48 11.95
N LYS A 311 -3.67 -42.96 10.71
CA LYS A 311 -2.96 -42.22 9.66
C LYS A 311 -3.62 -40.91 9.34
N ASN A 312 -4.97 -40.89 9.24
CA ASN A 312 -5.74 -39.66 8.98
C ASN A 312 -5.86 -38.74 10.20
N PHE A 313 -5.59 -39.22 11.42
CA PHE A 313 -5.52 -38.42 12.64
C PHE A 313 -4.24 -37.60 12.73
N THR A 314 -3.11 -38.09 12.26
CA THR A 314 -1.82 -37.44 12.35
C THR A 314 -1.60 -36.37 11.27
N GLN A 315 -2.20 -36.52 10.08
CA GLN A 315 -2.05 -35.60 8.95
C GLN A 315 -2.57 -34.16 9.23
N PRO A 316 -3.79 -33.97 9.77
CA PRO A 316 -4.29 -32.62 10.10
C PRO A 316 -3.41 -31.86 11.10
N ILE A 317 -2.76 -32.56 12.04
CA ILE A 317 -1.85 -31.95 13.01
C ILE A 317 -0.68 -31.26 12.30
N THR A 318 -0.09 -31.92 11.32
CA THR A 318 0.99 -31.35 10.49
C THR A 318 0.48 -30.18 9.67
N GLN A 319 -0.70 -30.28 9.05
CA GLN A 319 -1.32 -29.19 8.26
C GLN A 319 -1.62 -27.97 9.10
N ILE A 320 -2.20 -28.12 10.29
CA ILE A 320 -2.45 -27.00 11.21
C ILE A 320 -1.13 -26.29 11.56
N SER A 321 -0.09 -27.06 11.87
CA SER A 321 1.23 -26.51 12.19
C SER A 321 1.82 -25.68 11.04
N GLN A 322 1.68 -26.14 9.79
CA GLN A 322 2.11 -25.40 8.60
C GLN A 322 1.30 -24.11 8.40
N GLN A 323 -0.02 -24.17 8.61
CA GLN A 323 -0.89 -23.00 8.45
C GLN A 323 -0.61 -21.92 9.49
N MET A 324 -0.09 -22.26 10.67
CA MET A 324 0.23 -21.23 11.69
C MET A 324 1.27 -20.22 11.22
N ALA A 325 2.23 -20.59 10.40
CA ALA A 325 3.19 -19.66 9.81
C ALA A 325 2.49 -18.62 8.90
N PHE A 326 1.58 -19.10 8.04
CA PHE A 326 0.78 -18.21 7.17
C PHE A 326 -0.15 -17.30 7.96
N VAL A 327 -0.74 -17.78 9.06
CA VAL A 327 -1.57 -16.97 9.95
C VAL A 327 -0.76 -15.81 10.56
N VAL A 328 0.46 -16.07 11.02
CA VAL A 328 1.34 -15.04 11.59
C VAL A 328 1.70 -14.00 10.52
N GLN A 329 2.09 -14.45 9.33
CA GLN A 329 2.41 -13.56 8.21
C GLN A 329 1.18 -12.71 7.79
N ALA A 330 0.02 -13.35 7.65
CA ALA A 330 -1.23 -12.68 7.30
C ALA A 330 -1.64 -11.64 8.36
N THR A 331 -1.39 -11.92 9.64
CA THR A 331 -1.68 -10.98 10.73
C THR A 331 -0.80 -9.74 10.64
N ALA A 332 0.49 -9.89 10.31
CA ALA A 332 1.40 -8.77 10.12
C ALA A 332 0.99 -7.91 8.91
N GLY A 333 0.68 -8.54 7.75
CA GLY A 333 0.19 -7.84 6.56
C GLY A 333 -1.16 -7.15 6.80
N ALA A 334 -2.10 -7.85 7.46
CA ALA A 334 -3.39 -7.26 7.83
C ALA A 334 -3.22 -6.05 8.76
N GLY A 335 -2.25 -6.07 9.67
CA GLY A 335 -1.92 -4.93 10.53
C GLY A 335 -1.63 -3.70 9.68
N ARG A 336 -0.67 -3.80 8.74
CA ARG A 336 -0.30 -2.68 7.86
C ARG A 336 -1.46 -2.20 6.97
N VAL A 337 -2.26 -3.15 6.43
CA VAL A 337 -3.47 -2.80 5.66
C VAL A 337 -4.45 -1.98 6.49
N PHE A 338 -4.71 -2.40 7.74
CA PHE A 338 -5.62 -1.67 8.60
C PHE A 338 -5.02 -0.38 9.17
N ASP A 339 -3.71 -0.34 9.40
CA ASP A 339 -3.01 0.89 9.79
C ASP A 339 -3.18 1.97 8.71
N LEU A 340 -3.09 1.60 7.43
CA LEU A 340 -3.36 2.52 6.33
C LEU A 340 -4.85 2.91 6.24
N LEU A 341 -5.78 1.95 6.40
CA LEU A 341 -7.23 2.21 6.39
C LEU A 341 -7.70 3.09 7.57
N ASP A 342 -6.98 3.07 8.68
CA ASP A 342 -7.30 3.84 9.90
C ASP A 342 -6.65 5.22 9.93
N GLN A 343 -5.82 5.56 8.92
CA GLN A 343 -5.29 6.91 8.80
C GLN A 343 -6.42 7.92 8.67
N LYS A 344 -6.25 9.02 9.37
CA LYS A 344 -7.26 10.08 9.39
C LYS A 344 -7.22 10.86 8.07
N PRO A 345 -8.36 11.14 7.47
CA PRO A 345 -8.44 11.98 6.28
C PRO A 345 -7.96 13.40 6.60
N GLU A 346 -7.62 14.13 5.55
CA GLU A 346 -7.31 15.55 5.67
C GLU A 346 -8.49 16.30 6.29
N THR A 347 -8.23 17.04 7.38
CA THR A 347 -9.27 17.83 8.05
C THR A 347 -9.53 19.13 7.29
N ASP A 348 -10.79 19.49 7.10
CA ASP A 348 -11.21 20.74 6.50
C ASP A 348 -12.39 21.33 7.27
N GLU A 349 -12.11 22.33 8.09
CA GLU A 349 -13.12 23.08 8.87
C GLU A 349 -13.55 24.37 8.16
N GLY A 350 -13.13 24.55 6.90
CA GLY A 350 -13.46 25.72 6.10
C GLY A 350 -14.95 25.76 5.75
N TYR A 351 -15.50 26.98 5.70
CA TYR A 351 -16.90 27.23 5.36
C TYR A 351 -17.08 28.27 4.26
N VAL A 352 -16.00 28.96 3.87
CA VAL A 352 -16.00 29.90 2.73
C VAL A 352 -15.80 29.11 1.45
N GLU A 353 -16.66 29.37 0.47
CA GLU A 353 -16.69 28.70 -0.84
C GLU A 353 -16.21 29.63 -1.95
N PHE A 354 -15.67 29.06 -3.02
CA PHE A 354 -15.29 29.73 -4.24
C PHE A 354 -16.38 29.52 -5.30
N VAL A 355 -16.93 30.61 -5.84
CA VAL A 355 -18.06 30.60 -6.76
C VAL A 355 -17.85 31.52 -7.97
N ASN A 356 -18.47 31.19 -9.10
CA ASN A 356 -18.63 32.15 -10.20
C ASN A 356 -19.59 33.25 -9.79
N ALA A 357 -19.26 34.49 -10.14
CA ALA A 357 -20.06 35.65 -9.77
C ALA A 357 -20.30 36.55 -10.96
N LYS A 358 -21.35 37.35 -10.87
CA LYS A 358 -21.65 38.48 -11.79
C LYS A 358 -22.09 39.68 -10.98
N TYR A 359 -22.01 40.86 -11.57
CA TYR A 359 -22.58 42.06 -10.96
C TYR A 359 -24.09 42.13 -11.27
N ASN A 360 -24.89 42.36 -10.23
CA ASN A 360 -26.31 42.65 -10.38
C ASN A 360 -26.54 44.10 -10.85
N LEU A 361 -27.80 44.47 -11.06
CA LEU A 361 -28.16 45.83 -11.51
C LEU A 361 -27.76 46.94 -10.52
N ASN A 362 -27.55 46.59 -9.26
CA ASN A 362 -27.13 47.52 -8.21
C ASN A 362 -25.59 47.62 -8.08
N GLY A 363 -24.83 46.88 -8.89
CA GLY A 363 -23.37 46.83 -8.81
C GLY A 363 -22.83 45.91 -7.72
N GLU A 364 -23.66 45.04 -7.10
CA GLU A 364 -23.25 44.09 -6.10
C GLU A 364 -22.94 42.74 -6.74
N LEU A 365 -22.02 41.96 -6.14
CA LEU A 365 -21.69 40.61 -6.60
C LEU A 365 -22.78 39.62 -6.19
N GLU A 366 -23.22 38.82 -7.13
CA GLU A 366 -24.10 37.67 -6.89
C GLU A 366 -23.54 36.41 -7.52
N GLU A 367 -23.86 35.26 -6.91
CA GLU A 367 -23.47 33.93 -7.42
C GLU A 367 -24.20 33.61 -8.73
N CYS A 368 -23.51 33.04 -9.70
CA CYS A 368 -24.10 32.56 -10.94
C CYS A 368 -23.52 31.18 -11.30
N LYS A 369 -24.26 30.43 -12.14
CA LYS A 369 -23.82 29.11 -12.62
C LYS A 369 -22.90 29.22 -13.83
N GLU A 370 -23.00 30.32 -14.56
CA GLU A 370 -22.24 30.54 -15.79
C GLU A 370 -20.81 30.94 -15.47
N ARG A 371 -19.85 30.54 -16.33
CA ARG A 371 -18.45 30.95 -16.23
C ARG A 371 -18.32 32.39 -16.81
N THR A 372 -18.30 33.37 -15.92
CA THR A 372 -18.27 34.79 -16.29
C THR A 372 -16.86 35.39 -16.35
N GLY A 373 -15.84 34.62 -15.90
CA GLY A 373 -14.48 35.15 -15.69
C GLY A 373 -14.36 36.03 -14.43
N ILE A 374 -15.44 36.18 -13.66
CA ILE A 374 -15.45 36.86 -12.36
C ILE A 374 -15.69 35.82 -11.29
N TRP A 375 -14.83 35.81 -10.29
CA TRP A 375 -14.94 34.88 -9.17
C TRP A 375 -15.11 35.63 -7.86
N ALA A 376 -15.80 35.00 -6.91
CA ALA A 376 -16.02 35.56 -5.59
C ALA A 376 -15.89 34.50 -4.49
N TRP A 377 -15.46 34.94 -3.33
CA TRP A 377 -15.55 34.24 -2.08
C TRP A 377 -16.95 34.40 -1.51
N LYS A 378 -17.69 33.28 -1.38
CA LYS A 378 -18.98 33.22 -0.72
C LYS A 378 -18.75 32.94 0.75
N HIS A 379 -18.89 33.98 1.57
CA HIS A 379 -18.71 33.91 3.01
C HIS A 379 -20.06 33.88 3.71
N ARG A 380 -20.39 32.74 4.29
CA ARG A 380 -21.59 32.61 5.12
C ARG A 380 -21.25 32.87 6.56
N HIS A 381 -21.76 33.98 7.13
CA HIS A 381 -21.56 34.31 8.53
C HIS A 381 -22.24 33.30 9.43
N GLN A 382 -21.49 32.69 10.37
CA GLN A 382 -22.04 31.68 11.28
C GLN A 382 -22.96 32.27 12.35
N ALA A 383 -22.84 33.58 12.64
CA ALA A 383 -23.60 34.23 13.70
C ALA A 383 -25.05 34.53 13.33
N ASP A 384 -25.29 34.97 12.10
CA ASP A 384 -26.61 35.46 11.63
C ASP A 384 -27.09 34.80 10.35
N GLY A 385 -26.26 33.94 9.73
CA GLY A 385 -26.58 33.23 8.48
C GLY A 385 -26.55 34.09 7.21
N THR A 386 -26.14 35.37 7.31
CA THR A 386 -25.96 36.28 6.16
C THR A 386 -24.87 35.77 5.23
N VAL A 387 -24.97 36.08 3.94
CA VAL A 387 -24.01 35.67 2.93
C VAL A 387 -23.43 36.92 2.28
N ASP A 388 -22.11 37.07 2.40
CA ASP A 388 -21.37 38.12 1.73
C ASP A 388 -20.56 37.55 0.56
N TYR A 389 -20.48 38.29 -0.52
CA TYR A 389 -19.65 37.98 -1.68
C TYR A 389 -18.50 38.95 -1.77
N LYS A 390 -17.27 38.47 -1.65
CA LYS A 390 -16.06 39.28 -1.85
C LYS A 390 -15.41 38.86 -3.15
N LYS A 391 -15.13 39.86 -4.02
CA LYS A 391 -14.40 39.61 -5.28
C LYS A 391 -13.06 38.95 -4.97
N MET A 392 -12.77 37.92 -5.73
CA MET A 392 -11.48 37.28 -5.68
C MET A 392 -10.46 38.08 -6.49
N GLU A 393 -9.38 38.51 -5.86
CA GLU A 393 -8.34 39.36 -6.45
C GLU A 393 -6.95 38.70 -6.41
N GLY A 394 -6.72 37.80 -5.49
CA GLY A 394 -5.47 37.05 -5.36
C GLY A 394 -4.45 37.73 -4.44
N GLU A 395 -4.91 38.53 -3.46
CA GLU A 395 -4.04 39.06 -2.40
C GLU A 395 -3.68 37.94 -1.42
N VAL A 396 -2.38 37.79 -1.11
CA VAL A 396 -1.91 36.81 -0.11
C VAL A 396 -1.04 37.49 0.93
N VAL A 397 -1.39 37.33 2.21
CA VAL A 397 -0.71 37.96 3.34
C VAL A 397 -0.33 36.90 4.39
N PHE A 398 0.94 36.85 4.76
CA PHE A 398 1.45 36.14 5.94
C PHE A 398 1.71 37.17 7.05
N ASP A 399 1.20 36.92 8.22
CA ASP A 399 1.27 37.81 9.38
C ASP A 399 1.87 37.03 10.57
N GLY A 400 3.20 37.15 10.72
CA GLY A 400 3.95 36.54 11.81
C GLY A 400 3.85 35.02 11.84
N VAL A 401 4.11 34.35 10.72
CA VAL A 401 3.91 32.90 10.59
C VAL A 401 5.12 32.13 11.09
N ASP A 402 4.90 31.26 12.08
CA ASP A 402 5.82 30.21 12.50
C ASP A 402 5.33 28.84 12.04
N PHE A 403 6.25 28.02 11.50
CA PHE A 403 5.90 26.70 11.00
C PHE A 403 7.04 25.70 11.11
N GLY A 404 6.69 24.45 11.48
CA GLY A 404 7.54 23.24 11.42
C GLY A 404 6.76 22.04 10.91
N TYR A 405 7.40 21.15 10.17
CA TYR A 405 6.78 19.90 9.69
C TYR A 405 6.50 18.92 10.84
N ASP A 406 7.27 19.04 11.93
CA ASP A 406 7.10 18.35 13.19
C ASP A 406 7.31 19.32 14.36
N ASP A 407 6.92 18.90 15.56
CA ASP A 407 7.02 19.72 16.77
C ASP A 407 8.46 19.91 17.27
N SER A 408 9.43 19.20 16.69
CA SER A 408 10.83 19.22 17.13
C SER A 408 11.65 20.33 16.47
N LYS A 409 11.25 20.81 15.28
CA LYS A 409 12.02 21.76 14.48
C LYS A 409 11.11 22.75 13.76
N ILE A 410 11.20 24.02 14.16
CA ILE A 410 10.59 25.12 13.43
C ILE A 410 11.46 25.42 12.21
N VAL A 411 10.82 25.54 11.04
CA VAL A 411 11.46 25.79 9.73
C VAL A 411 11.26 27.22 9.28
N LEU A 412 10.12 27.84 9.59
CA LEU A 412 9.84 29.24 9.30
C LEU A 412 9.63 30.00 10.61
N HIS A 413 10.19 31.21 10.71
CA HIS A 413 10.19 32.02 11.90
C HIS A 413 9.73 33.45 11.61
N ASP A 414 8.61 33.86 12.21
CA ASP A 414 8.01 35.22 12.10
C ASP A 414 7.94 35.73 10.65
N VAL A 415 7.46 34.86 9.75
CA VAL A 415 7.41 35.20 8.32
C VAL A 415 6.31 36.21 8.07
N LYS A 416 6.68 37.38 7.54
CA LYS A 416 5.80 38.48 7.11
C LYS A 416 5.93 38.68 5.61
N LEU A 417 4.87 38.32 4.87
CA LEU A 417 4.81 38.40 3.43
C LEU A 417 3.53 39.14 3.03
N PHE A 418 3.63 39.97 2.03
CA PHE A 418 2.50 40.68 1.45
C PHE A 418 2.61 40.65 -0.08
N ALA A 419 1.64 40.02 -0.74
CA ALA A 419 1.52 39.94 -2.19
C ALA A 419 0.26 40.68 -2.64
N LYS A 420 0.42 41.74 -3.43
CA LYS A 420 -0.71 42.45 -4.03
C LYS A 420 -1.28 41.68 -5.22
N PRO A 421 -2.56 41.85 -5.55
CA PRO A 421 -3.14 41.30 -6.78
C PRO A 421 -2.29 41.61 -8.01
N GLY A 422 -2.02 40.57 -8.81
CA GLY A 422 -1.23 40.68 -10.03
C GLY A 422 0.28 40.87 -9.83
N GLN A 423 0.79 40.85 -8.61
CA GLN A 423 2.21 41.05 -8.29
C GLN A 423 3.00 39.77 -8.48
N LYS A 424 4.19 39.88 -9.09
CA LYS A 424 5.17 38.79 -9.21
C LYS A 424 6.20 38.85 -8.08
N ILE A 425 6.22 37.82 -7.23
CA ILE A 425 7.12 37.69 -6.08
C ILE A 425 8.11 36.57 -6.32
N ALA A 426 9.40 36.88 -6.23
CA ALA A 426 10.47 35.89 -6.30
C ALA A 426 11.02 35.56 -4.91
N PHE A 427 11.09 34.29 -4.59
CA PHE A 427 11.80 33.77 -3.42
C PHE A 427 13.23 33.34 -3.80
N VAL A 428 14.22 33.93 -3.11
CA VAL A 428 15.64 33.68 -3.32
C VAL A 428 16.26 33.26 -1.99
N GLY A 429 17.23 32.36 -2.02
CA GLY A 429 17.95 31.89 -0.83
C GLY A 429 18.54 30.50 -1.05
N SER A 430 19.39 30.06 -0.13
CA SER A 430 20.02 28.74 -0.18
C SER A 430 19.01 27.60 -0.13
N THR A 431 19.45 26.40 -0.52
CA THR A 431 18.63 25.19 -0.34
C THR A 431 18.34 24.99 1.15
N GLY A 432 17.10 24.69 1.49
CA GLY A 432 16.65 24.55 2.88
C GLY A 432 16.30 25.88 3.58
N ALA A 433 16.37 27.04 2.92
CA ALA A 433 16.00 28.32 3.51
C ALA A 433 14.50 28.50 3.81
N GLY A 434 13.63 27.59 3.36
CA GLY A 434 12.18 27.63 3.61
C GLY A 434 11.32 28.06 2.41
N LYS A 435 11.90 28.24 1.20
CA LYS A 435 11.16 28.68 -0.01
C LYS A 435 9.98 27.76 -0.35
N THR A 436 10.22 26.49 -0.52
CA THR A 436 9.17 25.47 -0.80
C THR A 436 8.18 25.33 0.35
N THR A 437 8.62 25.57 1.59
CA THR A 437 7.71 25.56 2.75
C THR A 437 6.67 26.67 2.66
N ILE A 438 7.05 27.88 2.24
CA ILE A 438 6.08 28.98 2.04
C ILE A 438 5.05 28.60 0.98
N THR A 439 5.47 28.03 -0.15
CA THR A 439 4.53 27.62 -1.21
C THR A 439 3.60 26.48 -0.76
N ASN A 440 4.08 25.53 0.04
CA ASN A 440 3.26 24.49 0.65
C ASN A 440 2.19 25.06 1.59
N LEU A 441 2.50 26.14 2.31
CA LEU A 441 1.55 26.81 3.19
C LEU A 441 0.52 27.63 2.41
N ILE A 442 0.88 28.25 1.27
CA ILE A 442 -0.07 28.93 0.37
C ILE A 442 -1.10 27.91 -0.15
N ASN A 443 -0.67 26.70 -0.53
CA ASN A 443 -1.55 25.62 -0.97
C ASN A 443 -2.34 24.96 0.17
N ARG A 444 -2.05 25.35 1.42
CA ARG A 444 -2.61 24.74 2.62
C ARG A 444 -2.47 23.20 2.61
N PHE A 445 -1.30 22.71 2.17
CA PHE A 445 -0.93 21.30 2.34
C PHE A 445 -0.61 20.97 3.80
N TYR A 446 -0.23 22.01 4.54
CA TYR A 446 0.02 21.99 5.98
C TYR A 446 -0.69 23.16 6.64
N ASP A 447 -1.19 22.97 7.85
CA ASP A 447 -1.73 24.04 8.67
C ASP A 447 -0.61 24.60 9.58
N ILE A 448 -0.61 25.90 9.82
CA ILE A 448 0.41 26.62 10.59
C ILE A 448 0.21 26.44 12.10
N GLN A 449 1.30 26.51 12.87
CA GLN A 449 1.26 26.45 14.32
C GLN A 449 0.96 27.83 14.94
N ASP A 450 1.54 28.90 14.44
CA ASP A 450 1.30 30.26 14.91
C ASP A 450 1.26 31.28 13.78
N GLY A 451 0.68 32.44 14.02
CA GLY A 451 0.47 33.50 13.03
C GLY A 451 -0.84 33.36 12.25
N LYS A 452 -0.94 34.05 11.11
CA LYS A 452 -2.11 34.02 10.23
C LYS A 452 -1.69 34.12 8.76
N ILE A 453 -2.34 33.32 7.91
CA ILE A 453 -2.28 33.48 6.46
C ILE A 453 -3.65 33.92 5.99
N ARG A 454 -3.71 35.01 5.24
CA ARG A 454 -4.96 35.54 4.68
C ARG A 454 -4.89 35.51 3.15
N TYR A 455 -6.00 35.15 2.55
CA TYR A 455 -6.23 35.20 1.13
C TYR A 455 -7.40 36.17 0.87
N ASP A 456 -7.15 37.25 0.11
CA ASP A 456 -8.11 38.35 -0.05
C ASP A 456 -8.65 38.87 1.31
N GLY A 457 -7.80 38.94 2.34
CA GLY A 457 -8.17 39.35 3.70
C GLY A 457 -8.91 38.30 4.51
N ILE A 458 -9.27 37.13 3.93
CA ILE A 458 -9.93 36.02 4.61
C ILE A 458 -8.86 35.06 5.14
N ASN A 459 -8.94 34.64 6.42
CA ASN A 459 -8.02 33.61 6.95
C ASN A 459 -8.21 32.31 6.17
N ILE A 460 -7.12 31.75 5.63
CA ILE A 460 -7.18 30.51 4.81
C ILE A 460 -7.79 29.32 5.56
N THR A 461 -7.73 29.27 6.89
CA THR A 461 -8.37 28.23 7.69
C THR A 461 -9.89 28.25 7.59
N LYS A 462 -10.49 29.39 7.24
CA LYS A 462 -11.94 29.55 7.02
C LYS A 462 -12.38 29.18 5.61
N ILE A 463 -11.45 29.11 4.66
CA ILE A 463 -11.73 28.74 3.28
C ILE A 463 -11.68 27.23 3.15
N LYS A 464 -12.66 26.62 2.50
CA LYS A 464 -12.63 25.18 2.17
C LYS A 464 -11.37 24.87 1.36
N LYS A 465 -10.61 23.83 1.73
CA LYS A 465 -9.37 23.44 1.03
C LYS A 465 -9.57 23.24 -0.48
N PRO A 466 -10.62 22.53 -0.95
CA PRO A 466 -10.88 22.43 -2.39
C PRO A 466 -11.18 23.77 -3.07
N ALA A 467 -11.87 24.68 -2.36
CA ALA A 467 -12.16 26.02 -2.87
C ALA A 467 -10.88 26.87 -3.00
N LEU A 468 -9.99 26.82 -1.98
CA LEU A 468 -8.68 27.47 -2.02
C LEU A 468 -7.82 26.93 -3.17
N ARG A 469 -7.67 25.60 -3.26
CA ARG A 469 -6.83 24.93 -4.27
C ARG A 469 -7.29 25.16 -5.71
N LYS A 470 -8.61 25.36 -5.94
CA LYS A 470 -9.14 25.74 -7.26
C LYS A 470 -8.67 27.12 -7.73
N THR A 471 -8.28 28.01 -6.82
CA THR A 471 -7.77 29.34 -7.16
C THR A 471 -6.27 29.37 -7.40
N LEU A 472 -5.58 28.25 -7.18
CA LEU A 472 -4.13 28.14 -7.24
C LEU A 472 -3.72 27.27 -8.43
N GLY A 473 -2.83 27.77 -9.28
CA GLY A 473 -2.14 26.97 -10.28
C GLY A 473 -0.72 26.68 -9.81
N ILE A 474 -0.27 25.45 -9.99
CA ILE A 474 1.08 25.04 -9.59
C ILE A 474 1.83 24.45 -10.78
N VAL A 475 3.08 24.90 -10.98
CA VAL A 475 4.04 24.26 -11.89
C VAL A 475 5.26 23.90 -11.07
N LEU A 476 5.45 22.60 -10.83
CA LEU A 476 6.55 22.06 -10.02
C LEU A 476 7.80 21.82 -10.86
N GLN A 477 8.96 21.79 -10.21
CA GLN A 477 10.25 21.41 -10.79
C GLN A 477 10.19 20.00 -11.39
N ASP A 478 9.73 19.04 -10.58
CA ASP A 478 9.53 17.66 -11.02
C ASP A 478 8.12 17.52 -11.57
N THR A 479 8.03 17.56 -12.90
CA THR A 479 6.75 17.50 -13.61
C THR A 479 6.28 16.06 -13.72
N HIS A 480 5.15 15.73 -13.08
CA HIS A 480 4.49 14.44 -13.22
C HIS A 480 3.39 14.47 -14.30
N LEU A 481 3.49 13.56 -15.25
CA LEU A 481 2.47 13.33 -16.27
C LEU A 481 1.82 11.96 -16.06
N PHE A 482 0.50 11.94 -16.16
CA PHE A 482 -0.27 10.72 -16.00
C PHE A 482 -0.27 9.89 -17.29
N THR A 483 -0.37 8.58 -17.16
CA THR A 483 -0.61 7.69 -18.30
C THR A 483 -1.95 8.05 -18.95
N GLY A 484 -1.92 8.38 -20.24
CA GLY A 484 -3.05 8.89 -21.01
C GLY A 484 -2.58 9.77 -22.14
N THR A 485 -3.49 10.38 -22.88
CA THR A 485 -3.15 11.26 -24.00
C THR A 485 -2.56 12.59 -23.53
N VAL A 486 -1.86 13.29 -24.41
CA VAL A 486 -1.40 14.67 -24.17
C VAL A 486 -2.59 15.59 -23.84
N MET A 487 -3.71 15.42 -24.58
CA MET A 487 -4.95 16.17 -24.34
C MET A 487 -5.49 15.97 -22.94
N GLU A 488 -5.57 14.71 -22.45
CA GLU A 488 -6.02 14.39 -21.10
C GLU A 488 -5.10 14.99 -20.04
N ASN A 489 -3.79 14.97 -20.27
CA ASN A 489 -2.82 15.57 -19.37
C ASN A 489 -2.95 17.09 -19.26
N ILE A 490 -3.29 17.79 -20.34
CA ILE A 490 -3.59 19.24 -20.31
C ILE A 490 -4.93 19.46 -19.60
N ARG A 491 -5.98 18.71 -19.99
CA ARG A 491 -7.33 18.81 -19.42
C ARG A 491 -7.38 18.53 -17.92
N TYR A 492 -6.35 17.85 -17.38
CA TYR A 492 -6.27 17.59 -15.94
C TYR A 492 -6.32 18.88 -15.08
N GLY A 493 -5.92 20.03 -15.62
CA GLY A 493 -6.03 21.34 -14.95
C GLY A 493 -7.48 21.82 -14.83
N ASN A 494 -8.36 21.42 -15.74
CA ASN A 494 -9.80 21.67 -15.71
C ASN A 494 -10.51 20.56 -16.50
N LEU A 495 -11.13 19.60 -15.81
CA LEU A 495 -11.75 18.42 -16.41
C LEU A 495 -12.94 18.76 -17.34
N ASP A 496 -13.55 19.93 -17.15
CA ASP A 496 -14.69 20.41 -17.95
C ASP A 496 -14.25 21.24 -19.18
N ALA A 497 -12.93 21.39 -19.41
CA ALA A 497 -12.41 22.17 -20.53
C ALA A 497 -12.64 21.46 -21.88
N THR A 498 -13.01 22.25 -22.89
CA THR A 498 -13.15 21.77 -24.28
C THR A 498 -11.78 21.49 -24.91
N ASP A 499 -11.77 20.78 -26.04
CA ASP A 499 -10.54 20.54 -26.80
C ASP A 499 -9.90 21.86 -27.26
N GLU A 500 -10.72 22.82 -27.67
CA GLU A 500 -10.29 24.14 -28.12
C GLU A 500 -9.63 24.93 -27.00
N GLU A 501 -10.19 24.89 -25.78
CA GLU A 501 -9.60 25.52 -24.59
C GLU A 501 -8.25 24.87 -24.23
N CYS A 502 -8.16 23.55 -24.29
CA CYS A 502 -6.90 22.83 -24.07
C CYS A 502 -5.84 23.18 -25.14
N MET A 503 -6.23 23.27 -26.40
CA MET A 503 -5.32 23.68 -27.48
C MET A 503 -4.88 25.15 -27.34
N ALA A 504 -5.78 26.04 -26.92
CA ALA A 504 -5.44 27.44 -26.61
C ALA A 504 -4.43 27.54 -25.46
N ALA A 505 -4.63 26.77 -24.40
CA ALA A 505 -3.68 26.68 -23.29
C ALA A 505 -2.31 26.13 -23.73
N ALA A 506 -2.30 25.13 -24.59
CA ALA A 506 -1.06 24.59 -25.17
C ALA A 506 -0.32 25.60 -26.06
N LYS A 507 -1.05 26.44 -26.82
CA LYS A 507 -0.45 27.55 -27.59
C LYS A 507 0.14 28.61 -26.67
N LEU A 508 -0.57 29.00 -25.63
CA LEU A 508 -0.08 29.96 -24.62
C LEU A 508 1.21 29.46 -23.96
N ALA A 509 1.26 28.17 -23.63
CA ALA A 509 2.43 27.51 -23.04
C ALA A 509 3.58 27.24 -24.05
N ASN A 510 3.44 27.58 -25.33
CA ASN A 510 4.37 27.20 -26.42
C ASN A 510 4.53 25.68 -26.60
N ALA A 511 3.56 24.90 -26.17
CA ALA A 511 3.58 23.44 -26.31
C ALA A 511 3.07 22.95 -27.67
N ASN A 512 2.17 23.68 -28.33
CA ASN A 512 1.48 23.28 -29.57
C ASN A 512 2.46 22.83 -30.67
N GLY A 513 3.55 23.58 -30.85
CA GLY A 513 4.50 23.33 -31.94
C GLY A 513 5.26 22.00 -31.85
N PHE A 514 5.48 21.45 -30.67
CA PHE A 514 6.03 20.10 -30.53
C PHE A 514 4.93 19.04 -30.50
N ILE A 515 3.77 19.33 -29.91
CA ILE A 515 2.64 18.38 -29.84
C ILE A 515 2.18 17.98 -31.25
N GLU A 516 2.03 18.94 -32.16
CA GLU A 516 1.65 18.67 -33.56
C GLU A 516 2.66 17.80 -34.31
N ARG A 517 3.90 17.71 -33.84
CA ARG A 517 4.95 16.85 -34.43
C ARG A 517 4.99 15.44 -33.84
N LEU A 518 4.23 15.17 -32.77
CA LEU A 518 4.09 13.83 -32.24
C LEU A 518 3.27 12.96 -33.22
N PRO A 519 3.46 11.65 -33.23
CA PRO A 519 2.81 10.75 -34.21
C PRO A 519 1.29 10.93 -34.29
N ASP A 520 0.61 11.09 -33.15
CA ASP A 520 -0.85 11.25 -33.04
C ASP A 520 -1.23 12.64 -32.49
N GLY A 521 -0.31 13.61 -32.52
CA GLY A 521 -0.53 14.96 -32.02
C GLY A 521 -1.02 14.96 -30.56
N TYR A 522 -2.14 15.65 -30.29
CA TYR A 522 -2.77 15.69 -28.96
C TYR A 522 -3.27 14.34 -28.45
N ASN A 523 -3.50 13.36 -29.33
CA ASN A 523 -3.94 12.03 -28.97
C ASN A 523 -2.77 11.06 -28.69
N THR A 524 -1.52 11.53 -28.80
CA THR A 524 -0.35 10.72 -28.46
C THR A 524 -0.42 10.29 -27.00
N VAL A 525 -0.33 8.97 -26.77
CA VAL A 525 -0.37 8.38 -25.42
C VAL A 525 0.98 8.51 -24.75
N LEU A 526 0.95 9.08 -23.55
CA LEU A 526 2.09 9.20 -22.66
C LEU A 526 2.11 8.01 -21.68
N THR A 527 3.29 7.46 -21.44
CA THR A 527 3.50 6.34 -20.53
C THR A 527 4.67 6.64 -19.58
N GLY A 528 4.68 6.01 -18.40
CA GLY A 528 5.81 6.08 -17.49
C GLY A 528 6.25 7.52 -17.21
N ASP A 529 5.35 8.36 -16.72
CA ASP A 529 5.63 9.77 -16.40
C ASP A 529 6.09 10.62 -17.60
N GLY A 530 5.60 10.27 -18.80
CA GLY A 530 6.00 10.94 -20.04
C GLY A 530 7.47 10.67 -20.41
N SER A 531 7.98 9.46 -20.12
CA SER A 531 9.37 9.06 -20.44
C SER A 531 9.74 9.15 -21.92
N ASN A 532 8.74 9.18 -22.79
CA ASN A 532 8.88 9.39 -24.25
C ASN A 532 9.04 10.89 -24.64
N LEU A 533 9.01 11.81 -23.67
CA LEU A 533 9.19 13.24 -23.88
C LEU A 533 10.47 13.75 -23.20
N SER A 534 11.06 14.81 -23.75
CA SER A 534 12.13 15.53 -23.05
C SER A 534 11.61 16.24 -21.80
N GLN A 535 12.49 16.54 -20.84
CA GLN A 535 12.11 17.27 -19.63
C GLN A 535 11.43 18.62 -19.95
N GLY A 536 11.94 19.38 -20.91
CA GLY A 536 11.33 20.64 -21.32
C GLY A 536 9.94 20.47 -21.95
N GLN A 537 9.73 19.41 -22.74
CA GLN A 537 8.40 19.11 -23.30
C GLN A 537 7.39 18.75 -22.19
N ARG A 538 7.81 17.96 -21.18
CA ARG A 538 6.97 17.68 -20.01
C ARG A 538 6.60 18.97 -19.27
N GLN A 539 7.56 19.88 -19.10
CA GLN A 539 7.33 21.16 -18.43
C GLN A 539 6.37 22.06 -19.22
N LEU A 540 6.47 22.10 -20.56
CA LEU A 540 5.50 22.83 -21.40
C LEU A 540 4.07 22.28 -21.25
N ILE A 541 3.89 20.96 -21.12
CA ILE A 541 2.57 20.37 -20.85
C ILE A 541 2.09 20.77 -19.45
N ALA A 542 2.95 20.80 -18.43
CA ALA A 542 2.58 21.24 -17.09
C ALA A 542 2.16 22.73 -17.06
N ILE A 543 2.83 23.57 -17.83
CA ILE A 543 2.42 24.99 -18.00
C ILE A 543 1.05 25.06 -18.68
N ALA A 544 0.81 24.26 -19.74
CA ALA A 544 -0.50 24.19 -20.40
C ALA A 544 -1.61 23.67 -19.46
N ARG A 545 -1.30 22.69 -18.60
CA ARG A 545 -2.19 22.19 -17.54
C ARG A 545 -2.57 23.31 -16.56
N ALA A 546 -1.60 24.11 -16.13
CA ALA A 546 -1.88 25.24 -15.26
C ALA A 546 -2.68 26.34 -15.99
N ALA A 547 -2.40 26.56 -17.28
CA ALA A 547 -3.07 27.58 -18.10
C ALA A 547 -4.56 27.28 -18.33
N VAL A 548 -4.93 26.02 -18.59
CA VAL A 548 -6.33 25.63 -18.83
C VAL A 548 -7.20 25.78 -17.58
N GLY A 549 -6.60 25.69 -16.39
CA GLY A 549 -7.28 25.95 -15.11
C GLY A 549 -7.59 27.42 -14.89
N ASP A 550 -6.89 28.33 -15.57
CA ASP A 550 -7.00 29.80 -15.48
C ASP A 550 -7.00 30.34 -14.04
N PRO A 551 -6.04 29.93 -13.20
CA PRO A 551 -6.04 30.30 -11.79
C PRO A 551 -5.57 31.75 -11.61
N PRO A 552 -6.17 32.53 -10.69
CA PRO A 552 -5.75 33.92 -10.40
C PRO A 552 -4.44 34.00 -9.62
N VAL A 553 -4.01 32.95 -8.96
CA VAL A 553 -2.71 32.84 -8.27
C VAL A 553 -1.90 31.68 -8.79
N LEU A 554 -0.62 31.91 -9.02
CA LEU A 554 0.32 30.93 -9.53
C LEU A 554 1.46 30.67 -8.54
N ILE A 555 1.87 29.42 -8.47
CA ILE A 555 3.07 28.98 -7.76
C ILE A 555 3.96 28.26 -8.78
N LEU A 556 5.14 28.82 -9.01
CA LEU A 556 6.09 28.31 -9.99
C LEU A 556 7.39 27.92 -9.31
N ASP A 557 7.82 26.67 -9.49
CA ASP A 557 9.14 26.21 -9.04
C ASP A 557 10.05 26.05 -10.27
N GLU A 558 11.02 26.95 -10.41
CA GLU A 558 11.83 27.13 -11.60
C GLU A 558 13.17 26.40 -11.49
N ALA A 559 13.22 25.09 -11.68
CA ALA A 559 14.48 24.39 -11.85
C ALA A 559 14.58 23.76 -13.25
N THR A 560 15.45 24.33 -14.07
CA THR A 560 15.61 23.96 -15.49
C THR A 560 17.05 23.53 -15.82
N SER A 561 17.77 22.95 -14.87
CA SER A 561 19.20 22.64 -14.99
C SER A 561 19.58 21.60 -16.06
N SER A 562 18.58 20.97 -16.72
CA SER A 562 18.81 19.87 -17.67
C SER A 562 18.04 20.02 -19.01
N ILE A 563 17.68 21.26 -19.38
CA ILE A 563 16.92 21.54 -20.61
C ILE A 563 17.83 22.21 -21.62
N ASP A 564 17.70 21.83 -22.91
CA ASP A 564 18.43 22.50 -24.00
C ASP A 564 18.00 23.97 -24.14
N THR A 565 18.90 24.83 -24.59
CA THR A 565 18.73 26.29 -24.64
C THR A 565 17.50 26.74 -25.45
N ARG A 566 17.13 25.99 -26.52
CA ARG A 566 15.98 26.35 -27.35
C ARG A 566 14.67 26.04 -26.62
N THR A 567 14.54 24.85 -26.05
CA THR A 567 13.35 24.47 -25.30
C THR A 567 13.24 25.31 -24.02
N GLU A 568 14.37 25.67 -23.42
CA GLU A 568 14.44 26.58 -22.27
C GLU A 568 13.81 27.94 -22.58
N SER A 569 14.11 28.54 -23.74
CA SER A 569 13.49 29.82 -24.12
C SER A 569 11.99 29.69 -24.35
N LEU A 570 11.50 28.56 -24.86
CA LEU A 570 10.06 28.31 -25.02
C LEU A 570 9.35 28.13 -23.67
N VAL A 571 9.96 27.42 -22.73
CA VAL A 571 9.46 27.26 -21.36
C VAL A 571 9.36 28.61 -20.67
N GLN A 572 10.43 29.43 -20.76
CA GLN A 572 10.43 30.76 -20.16
C GLN A 572 9.34 31.66 -20.74
N ALA A 573 9.22 31.69 -22.08
CA ALA A 573 8.18 32.48 -22.74
C ALA A 573 6.76 32.02 -22.37
N GLY A 574 6.56 30.70 -22.25
CA GLY A 574 5.29 30.10 -21.78
C GLY A 574 4.97 30.50 -20.33
N MET A 575 5.97 30.43 -19.45
CA MET A 575 5.83 30.88 -18.06
C MET A 575 5.51 32.37 -17.97
N ASP A 576 6.23 33.24 -18.73
CA ASP A 576 5.99 34.67 -18.74
C ASP A 576 4.56 35.00 -19.23
N ALA A 577 4.08 34.30 -20.27
CA ALA A 577 2.71 34.45 -20.75
C ALA A 577 1.68 33.99 -19.71
N LEU A 578 1.95 32.88 -19.01
CA LEU A 578 1.08 32.36 -17.95
C LEU A 578 0.99 33.35 -16.75
N MET A 579 2.07 34.03 -16.40
CA MET A 579 2.13 34.93 -15.26
C MET A 579 1.38 36.28 -15.48
N GLN A 580 1.10 36.67 -16.71
CA GLN A 580 0.49 37.96 -17.00
C GLN A 580 -0.88 38.15 -16.31
N GLY A 581 -1.01 39.23 -15.53
CA GLY A 581 -2.25 39.62 -14.83
C GLY A 581 -2.58 38.74 -13.60
N ARG A 582 -1.68 37.86 -13.18
CA ARG A 582 -1.89 36.97 -12.05
C ARG A 582 -0.90 37.22 -10.93
N THR A 583 -1.35 37.04 -9.69
CA THR A 583 -0.43 37.04 -8.54
C THR A 583 0.44 35.79 -8.62
N THR A 584 1.76 35.98 -8.65
CA THR A 584 2.66 34.85 -8.90
C THR A 584 3.75 34.77 -7.86
N PHE A 585 3.92 33.58 -7.30
CA PHE A 585 5.02 33.22 -6.42
C PHE A 585 5.99 32.32 -7.17
N VAL A 586 7.24 32.76 -7.31
CA VAL A 586 8.28 32.04 -8.04
C VAL A 586 9.40 31.65 -7.09
N ILE A 587 9.68 30.34 -7.00
CA ILE A 587 10.95 29.86 -6.42
C ILE A 587 11.98 29.99 -7.53
N ALA A 588 12.73 31.07 -7.49
CA ALA A 588 13.59 31.44 -8.61
C ALA A 588 14.98 30.81 -8.48
N HIS A 589 15.37 30.09 -9.51
CA HIS A 589 16.72 29.56 -9.71
C HIS A 589 17.48 30.29 -10.84
N ARG A 590 16.80 31.24 -11.53
CA ARG A 590 17.36 32.02 -12.64
C ARG A 590 17.43 33.51 -12.32
N LEU A 591 18.54 34.09 -12.69
CA LEU A 591 18.77 35.52 -12.51
C LEU A 591 17.77 36.41 -13.29
N SER A 592 17.34 35.95 -14.48
CA SER A 592 16.37 36.70 -15.32
C SER A 592 14.99 36.79 -14.66
N THR A 593 14.49 35.68 -14.13
CA THR A 593 13.19 35.61 -13.46
C THR A 593 13.18 36.46 -12.18
N VAL A 594 14.28 36.41 -11.41
CA VAL A 594 14.46 37.24 -10.21
C VAL A 594 14.45 38.72 -10.58
N ARG A 595 15.23 39.11 -11.59
CA ARG A 595 15.38 40.53 -11.99
C ARG A 595 14.06 41.17 -12.42
N ASN A 596 13.21 40.41 -13.12
CA ASN A 596 11.95 40.90 -13.65
C ASN A 596 10.77 40.72 -12.67
N SER A 597 11.03 40.47 -11.40
CA SER A 597 10.00 40.36 -10.37
C SER A 597 9.72 41.70 -9.70
N ASP A 598 8.44 41.96 -9.40
CA ASP A 598 8.01 43.20 -8.73
C ASP A 598 8.51 43.29 -7.28
N CYS A 599 8.71 42.12 -6.65
CA CYS A 599 9.27 42.07 -5.32
C CYS A 599 10.12 40.77 -5.17
N ILE A 600 11.31 40.95 -4.66
CA ILE A 600 12.22 39.86 -4.33
C ILE A 600 12.26 39.73 -2.81
N MET A 601 12.11 38.50 -2.31
CA MET A 601 12.20 38.15 -0.90
C MET A 601 13.37 37.20 -0.70
N VAL A 602 14.37 37.62 0.06
CA VAL A 602 15.53 36.82 0.39
C VAL A 602 15.28 36.06 1.68
N LEU A 603 15.34 34.76 1.59
CA LEU A 603 15.17 33.87 2.73
C LEU A 603 16.51 33.32 3.22
N GLU A 604 16.70 33.35 4.50
CA GLU A 604 17.82 32.71 5.19
C GLU A 604 17.35 32.12 6.51
N GLN A 605 17.65 30.83 6.74
CA GLN A 605 17.28 30.11 7.96
C GLN A 605 15.81 30.29 8.38
N GLY A 606 14.88 30.24 7.42
CA GLY A 606 13.44 30.35 7.67
C GLY A 606 12.93 31.78 7.94
N ARG A 607 13.73 32.80 7.73
CA ARG A 607 13.35 34.23 7.90
C ARG A 607 13.47 34.98 6.58
N ILE A 608 12.60 35.96 6.35
CA ILE A 608 12.76 36.93 5.27
C ILE A 608 13.69 38.03 5.79
N ILE A 609 14.94 38.05 5.30
CA ILE A 609 15.98 38.98 5.74
C ILE A 609 16.07 40.26 4.89
N GLU A 610 15.70 40.18 3.60
CA GLU A 610 15.66 41.32 2.70
C GLU A 610 14.40 41.27 1.81
N ARG A 611 13.90 42.44 1.49
CA ARG A 611 12.74 42.62 0.60
C ARG A 611 12.91 43.91 -0.22
N GLY A 612 12.60 43.86 -1.51
CA GLY A 612 12.63 45.00 -2.41
C GLY A 612 12.65 44.60 -3.88
N THR A 613 12.79 45.59 -4.76
CA THR A 613 13.04 45.38 -6.19
C THR A 613 14.51 44.97 -6.43
N HIS A 614 14.81 44.54 -7.64
CA HIS A 614 16.20 44.20 -8.04
C HIS A 614 17.15 45.37 -7.77
N ASP A 615 16.80 46.57 -8.25
CA ASP A 615 17.67 47.76 -8.18
C ASP A 615 17.87 48.23 -6.72
N GLU A 616 16.82 48.17 -5.90
CA GLU A 616 16.91 48.50 -4.48
C GLU A 616 17.83 47.55 -3.71
N LEU A 617 17.72 46.23 -3.98
CA LEU A 617 18.52 45.22 -3.29
C LEU A 617 19.98 45.21 -3.76
N ILE A 618 20.24 45.50 -5.04
CA ILE A 618 21.61 45.67 -5.56
C ILE A 618 22.26 46.90 -4.90
N ALA A 619 21.51 48.00 -4.77
CA ALA A 619 22.01 49.22 -4.12
C ALA A 619 22.34 49.03 -2.63
N LYS A 620 21.57 48.17 -1.93
CA LYS A 620 21.82 47.84 -0.51
C LYS A 620 23.09 47.02 -0.28
N LYS A 621 23.63 46.34 -1.31
CA LYS A 621 24.80 45.46 -1.24
C LYS A 621 24.73 44.40 -0.14
N GLY A 622 23.53 43.93 0.16
CA GLY A 622 23.26 42.91 1.18
C GLY A 622 23.40 41.48 0.67
N LYS A 623 22.66 40.54 1.27
CA LYS A 623 22.69 39.11 0.92
C LYS A 623 22.25 38.86 -0.53
N TYR A 624 21.22 39.59 -1.01
CA TYR A 624 20.81 39.51 -2.42
C TYR A 624 21.95 39.83 -3.37
N TYR A 625 22.68 40.91 -3.09
CA TYR A 625 23.84 41.32 -3.91
C TYR A 625 24.91 40.22 -3.96
N GLN A 626 25.21 39.59 -2.82
CA GLN A 626 26.14 38.47 -2.75
C GLN A 626 25.68 37.27 -3.59
N LEU A 627 24.41 36.88 -3.47
CA LEU A 627 23.82 35.79 -4.25
C LEU A 627 23.78 36.08 -5.76
N TYR A 628 23.53 37.34 -6.13
CA TYR A 628 23.43 37.78 -7.53
C TYR A 628 24.78 37.88 -8.22
N THR A 629 25.81 38.41 -7.54
CA THR A 629 27.16 38.61 -8.09
C THR A 629 28.08 37.41 -7.95
N GLY A 630 27.69 36.38 -7.19
CA GLY A 630 28.55 35.27 -6.85
C GLY A 630 29.69 35.61 -5.90
N ASN A 631 29.77 36.84 -5.42
CA ASN A 631 30.77 37.31 -4.46
C ASN A 631 30.33 36.93 -3.04
N PHE A 632 30.60 35.72 -2.63
CA PHE A 632 30.57 35.34 -1.22
C PHE A 632 31.78 36.00 -0.56
N ALA A 633 31.58 37.12 0.14
CA ALA A 633 32.62 37.61 1.04
C ALA A 633 32.96 36.49 2.01
N GLU A 634 34.24 36.09 2.09
CA GLU A 634 34.70 35.21 3.16
C GLU A 634 34.29 35.87 4.48
N GLU A 635 33.37 35.21 5.20
CA GLU A 635 33.16 35.54 6.60
C GLU A 635 34.46 35.28 7.31
N THR A 636 35.23 36.35 7.52
CA THR A 636 36.36 36.35 8.43
C THR A 636 35.88 35.93 9.80
N ALA A 637 36.44 34.85 10.30
CA ALA A 637 36.25 34.11 11.52
C ALA A 637 35.95 34.94 12.78
#